data_76ac7e455b75b963adc1466c5166ad4e
#
_entry.id   76ac7e455b75b963adc1466c5166ad4e
#
_cell.length_a   1.000
_cell.length_b   1.000
_cell.length_c   1.000
_cell.angle_alpha   90.00
_cell.angle_beta   90.00
_cell.angle_gamma   90.00
#
_symmetry.space_group_name_H-M   'P 1'
#
loop_
_entity.id
_entity.type
_entity.pdbx_description
1 polymer ?
#
loop_
_entity_poly.entity_id
_entity_poly.type
_entity_poly.pdbx_seq_one_letter_code
_entity_poly.pdbx_strand_id
1 'polypeptide(L)'
;MVSNLYPPYIHGGAELYVSHVSEKLSERHDISVITAVPFGQNGSSTRDKVGERKEATYRFYPLNLYSNYYYSRKPGFIKPLWHAFDVWNPHAYAFTKDVLKHERPDLVHVHNFKGLSASVFSAAKDLGIPTVHTVHDYALVCPKTTLLTRANASCVNARSPCRVYRSFCKRIDPAVVIAPSDFVLNTLSSFGLFADVRKLKLPLGIPESEPVVKVNNGTFDILYVGRLGKHKGVHTLIESVKGLDLKNARLHVIGQGSDGARFQRAAGDDERIVFYGFLAPDRLRQLYSIADVAVVPSIYAETFGLVIPEYYQHGITVIGSRTGAIPELIEDGYNGFLFPPGDVEALTSLLQMLSSDSTLLSEMSKNARTSARTFDLNVHVQKLEEIYKEVASR
;
A
#
# COMPACT_ATOMS: atom_id res chain seq x y z
N MET A 1 -6.89 -17.02 0.10
CA MET A 1 -6.33 -15.72 -0.34
C MET A 1 -5.01 -15.92 -1.06
N VAL A 2 -4.66 -15.02 -1.99
CA VAL A 2 -3.38 -15.06 -2.70
C VAL A 2 -2.69 -13.70 -2.56
N SER A 3 -1.47 -13.68 -2.03
CA SER A 3 -0.66 -12.47 -1.89
C SER A 3 0.82 -12.78 -2.19
N ASN A 4 1.46 -11.90 -2.95
CA ASN A 4 2.86 -12.10 -3.36
C ASN A 4 3.84 -12.21 -2.18
N LEU A 5 3.55 -11.53 -1.07
CA LEU A 5 4.25 -11.62 0.20
C LEU A 5 3.22 -11.63 1.34
N TYR A 6 3.61 -12.22 2.45
CA TYR A 6 2.79 -12.35 3.67
C TYR A 6 3.71 -12.46 4.88
N PRO A 7 3.32 -11.97 6.06
CA PRO A 7 4.20 -12.04 7.23
C PRO A 7 4.86 -13.41 7.43
N PRO A 8 6.15 -13.46 7.78
CA PRO A 8 7.02 -12.35 8.20
C PRO A 8 7.66 -11.54 7.06
N TYR A 9 7.41 -11.86 5.79
CA TYR A 9 7.98 -11.16 4.64
C TYR A 9 7.04 -10.02 4.21
N ILE A 10 7.43 -8.78 4.50
CA ILE A 10 6.63 -7.58 4.24
C ILE A 10 7.45 -6.56 3.48
N HIS A 11 6.85 -5.89 2.52
CA HIS A 11 7.43 -4.74 1.81
C HIS A 11 6.69 -3.44 2.09
N GLY A 12 5.41 -3.49 2.41
CA GLY A 12 4.60 -2.30 2.64
C GLY A 12 3.23 -2.60 3.24
N GLY A 13 2.33 -1.64 3.09
CA GLY A 13 1.01 -1.71 3.72
C GLY A 13 0.08 -2.77 3.12
N ALA A 14 0.26 -3.15 1.84
CA ALA A 14 -0.62 -4.13 1.21
C ALA A 14 -0.53 -5.52 1.86
N GLU A 15 0.68 -5.97 2.21
CA GLU A 15 0.90 -7.24 2.88
C GLU A 15 0.35 -7.25 4.31
N LEU A 16 0.47 -6.11 5.01
CA LEU A 16 -0.14 -5.93 6.34
C LEU A 16 -1.65 -5.95 6.26
N TYR A 17 -2.22 -5.23 5.29
CA TYR A 17 -3.66 -5.24 5.04
C TYR A 17 -4.18 -6.67 4.80
N VAL A 18 -3.54 -7.45 3.92
CA VAL A 18 -3.94 -8.84 3.66
C VAL A 18 -3.87 -9.68 4.94
N SER A 19 -2.85 -9.48 5.77
CA SER A 19 -2.72 -10.16 7.05
C SER A 19 -3.87 -9.82 8.00
N HIS A 20 -4.21 -8.56 8.16
CA HIS A 20 -5.30 -8.13 9.05
C HIS A 20 -6.67 -8.62 8.55
N VAL A 21 -6.90 -8.55 7.23
CA VAL A 21 -8.15 -9.04 6.63
C VAL A 21 -8.27 -10.55 6.76
N SER A 22 -7.20 -11.33 6.50
CA SER A 22 -7.24 -12.78 6.63
C SER A 22 -7.43 -13.23 8.07
N GLU A 23 -6.78 -12.58 9.03
CA GLU A 23 -6.96 -12.83 10.45
C GLU A 23 -8.41 -12.56 10.88
N LYS A 24 -8.96 -11.41 10.49
CA LYS A 24 -10.34 -11.04 10.82
C LYS A 24 -11.38 -11.97 10.19
N LEU A 25 -11.18 -12.36 8.93
CA LEU A 25 -12.05 -13.32 8.25
C LEU A 25 -11.95 -14.72 8.88
N SER A 26 -10.78 -15.12 9.39
CA SER A 26 -10.57 -16.45 10.01
C SER A 26 -11.34 -16.66 11.31
N GLU A 27 -11.93 -15.59 11.87
CA GLU A 27 -12.86 -15.70 12.99
C GLU A 27 -14.16 -16.44 12.62
N ARG A 28 -14.55 -16.39 11.32
CA ARG A 28 -15.84 -16.89 10.83
C ARG A 28 -15.76 -17.79 9.59
N HIS A 29 -14.58 -17.85 8.95
CA HIS A 29 -14.36 -18.61 7.72
C HIS A 29 -13.08 -19.41 7.79
N ASP A 30 -13.01 -20.50 7.01
CA ASP A 30 -11.78 -21.24 6.77
C ASP A 30 -10.93 -20.50 5.76
N ILE A 31 -9.83 -19.90 6.22
CA ILE A 31 -8.95 -19.07 5.39
C ILE A 31 -7.63 -19.81 5.13
N SER A 32 -7.28 -19.91 3.85
CA SER A 32 -5.95 -20.35 3.40
C SER A 32 -5.26 -19.23 2.63
N VAL A 33 -3.97 -19.03 2.87
CA VAL A 33 -3.15 -18.00 2.20
C VAL A 33 -2.07 -18.66 1.36
N ILE A 34 -2.04 -18.37 0.06
CA ILE A 34 -0.95 -18.76 -0.86
C ILE A 34 -0.02 -17.55 -1.02
N THR A 35 1.28 -17.74 -0.75
CA THR A 35 2.27 -16.67 -0.79
C THR A 35 3.65 -17.14 -1.22
N ALA A 36 4.46 -16.22 -1.76
CA ALA A 36 5.84 -16.49 -2.11
C ALA A 36 6.80 -16.29 -0.94
N VAL A 37 7.91 -17.03 -0.97
CA VAL A 37 9.04 -16.83 -0.05
C VAL A 37 10.33 -16.56 -0.83
N PRO A 38 11.34 -15.93 -0.20
CA PRO A 38 12.68 -15.82 -0.76
C PRO A 38 13.34 -17.21 -0.92
N PHE A 39 14.18 -17.36 -1.95
CA PHE A 39 14.96 -18.60 -2.16
C PHE A 39 15.86 -18.91 -0.96
N GLY A 40 15.94 -20.19 -0.59
CA GLY A 40 16.80 -20.66 0.50
C GLY A 40 16.26 -20.48 1.92
N GLN A 41 15.05 -19.95 2.07
CA GLN A 41 14.36 -19.90 3.37
C GLN A 41 13.24 -20.95 3.36
N ASN A 42 13.48 -22.09 3.98
CA ASN A 42 12.57 -23.24 4.22
C ASN A 42 11.32 -23.33 3.30
N GLY A 43 11.58 -23.25 2.00
CA GLY A 43 10.54 -23.22 0.97
C GLY A 43 10.38 -24.56 0.26
N SER A 44 10.30 -25.64 1.00
CA SER A 44 9.48 -26.77 0.58
C SER A 44 8.04 -26.41 0.96
N SER A 45 7.08 -26.71 0.11
CA SER A 45 5.64 -26.53 0.32
C SER A 45 5.22 -26.95 1.73
N THR A 46 5.26 -26.01 2.68
CA THR A 46 4.88 -26.29 4.05
C THR A 46 3.54 -25.64 4.30
N ARG A 47 2.59 -26.45 4.73
CA ARG A 47 1.38 -25.98 5.38
C ARG A 47 1.80 -25.57 6.80
N ASP A 48 2.30 -24.35 6.94
CA ASP A 48 2.72 -23.82 8.22
C ASP A 48 1.55 -23.09 8.88
N LYS A 49 1.12 -23.59 10.02
CA LYS A 49 0.43 -22.75 10.99
C LYS A 49 1.52 -21.93 11.70
N VAL A 50 1.73 -20.68 11.27
CA VAL A 50 2.73 -19.81 11.88
C VAL A 50 2.14 -19.18 13.13
N GLY A 51 2.54 -19.66 14.31
CA GLY A 51 2.12 -19.15 15.61
C GLY A 51 0.66 -19.46 15.94
N GLU A 52 0.00 -18.54 16.64
CA GLU A 52 -1.41 -18.65 17.08
C GLU A 52 -2.44 -18.36 15.96
N ARG A 53 -1.98 -18.17 14.72
CA ARG A 53 -2.85 -17.84 13.59
C ARG A 53 -3.74 -19.01 13.21
N LYS A 54 -5.01 -18.71 12.93
CA LYS A 54 -6.01 -19.71 12.55
C LYS A 54 -5.91 -20.10 11.08
N GLU A 55 -5.45 -19.19 10.22
CA GLU A 55 -5.34 -19.43 8.79
C GLU A 55 -4.19 -20.37 8.41
N ALA A 56 -4.43 -21.28 7.48
CA ALA A 56 -3.39 -22.10 6.87
C ALA A 56 -2.57 -21.27 5.84
N THR A 57 -1.24 -21.32 5.92
CA THR A 57 -0.39 -20.57 4.98
C THR A 57 0.43 -21.54 4.12
N TYR A 58 0.27 -21.43 2.80
CA TYR A 58 1.00 -22.19 1.79
C TYR A 58 2.11 -21.33 1.21
N ARG A 59 3.35 -21.65 1.55
CA ARG A 59 4.54 -20.88 1.16
C ARG A 59 5.34 -21.64 0.12
N PHE A 60 5.74 -20.99 -0.97
CA PHE A 60 6.60 -21.58 -1.96
C PHE A 60 7.49 -20.53 -2.63
N TYR A 61 8.57 -20.99 -3.25
CA TYR A 61 9.40 -20.15 -4.11
C TYR A 61 8.96 -20.33 -5.57
N PRO A 62 8.30 -19.36 -6.20
CA PRO A 62 8.00 -19.42 -7.62
C PRO A 62 9.30 -19.44 -8.43
N LEU A 63 9.48 -20.46 -9.28
CA LEU A 63 10.67 -20.56 -10.11
C LEU A 63 10.77 -19.35 -11.04
N ASN A 64 11.66 -18.43 -10.70
CA ASN A 64 11.99 -17.24 -11.47
C ASN A 64 13.48 -16.93 -11.24
N LEU A 65 14.05 -15.98 -11.97
CA LEU A 65 15.46 -15.60 -11.86
C LEU A 65 15.88 -15.17 -10.44
N TYR A 66 14.93 -14.58 -9.69
CA TYR A 66 15.10 -14.19 -8.29
C TYR A 66 13.73 -13.90 -7.66
N SER A 67 13.65 -13.96 -6.33
CA SER A 67 12.43 -13.62 -5.60
C SER A 67 12.04 -12.14 -5.75
N ASN A 68 10.75 -11.87 -5.84
CA ASN A 68 10.20 -10.52 -5.80
C ASN A 68 10.66 -9.72 -4.57
N TYR A 69 10.90 -10.40 -3.44
CA TYR A 69 11.44 -9.80 -2.22
C TYR A 69 12.76 -9.04 -2.44
N TYR A 70 13.61 -9.50 -3.38
CA TYR A 70 14.87 -8.86 -3.72
C TYR A 70 14.81 -7.98 -4.98
N TYR A 71 13.61 -7.77 -5.56
CA TYR A 71 13.46 -7.08 -6.84
C TYR A 71 14.12 -5.71 -6.91
N SER A 72 14.01 -4.89 -5.85
CA SER A 72 14.61 -3.56 -5.80
C SER A 72 16.15 -3.57 -5.82
N ARG A 73 16.77 -4.65 -5.31
CA ARG A 73 18.23 -4.81 -5.19
C ARG A 73 18.88 -5.34 -6.46
N LYS A 74 18.09 -5.78 -7.46
CA LYS A 74 18.62 -6.44 -8.68
C LYS A 74 18.88 -5.44 -9.80
N PRO A 75 19.94 -5.70 -10.64
CA PRO A 75 20.28 -4.87 -11.78
C PRO A 75 19.13 -4.70 -12.76
N GLY A 76 19.06 -3.52 -13.39
CA GLY A 76 17.94 -3.17 -14.28
C GLY A 76 17.87 -4.01 -15.56
N PHE A 77 19.01 -4.50 -16.05
CA PHE A 77 19.09 -5.23 -17.32
C PHE A 77 18.50 -6.66 -17.26
N ILE A 78 18.43 -7.29 -16.06
CA ILE A 78 17.82 -8.61 -15.89
C ILE A 78 16.30 -8.55 -15.62
N LYS A 79 15.77 -7.37 -15.29
CA LYS A 79 14.34 -7.19 -14.96
C LYS A 79 13.38 -7.52 -16.12
N PRO A 80 13.67 -7.21 -17.39
CA PRO A 80 12.78 -7.60 -18.49
C PRO A 80 12.58 -9.14 -18.59
N LEU A 81 13.65 -9.91 -18.41
CA LEU A 81 13.57 -11.37 -18.44
C LEU A 81 12.79 -11.90 -17.22
N TRP A 82 13.02 -11.32 -16.05
CA TRP A 82 12.23 -11.63 -14.85
C TRP A 82 10.74 -11.39 -15.08
N HIS A 83 10.36 -10.26 -15.70
CA HIS A 83 8.96 -9.97 -16.03
C HIS A 83 8.37 -10.95 -17.04
N ALA A 84 9.14 -11.44 -17.99
CA ALA A 84 8.67 -12.45 -18.95
C ALA A 84 8.23 -13.74 -18.23
N PHE A 85 9.02 -14.20 -17.26
CA PHE A 85 8.66 -15.35 -16.42
C PHE A 85 7.50 -15.03 -15.46
N ASP A 86 7.39 -13.77 -14.99
CA ASP A 86 6.36 -13.37 -14.05
C ASP A 86 4.98 -13.15 -14.72
N VAL A 87 4.93 -12.91 -16.03
CA VAL A 87 3.65 -12.77 -16.76
C VAL A 87 2.83 -14.06 -16.69
N TRP A 88 3.46 -15.20 -16.93
CA TRP A 88 2.82 -16.51 -16.77
C TRP A 88 3.87 -17.55 -16.33
N ASN A 89 3.68 -18.13 -15.14
CA ASN A 89 4.64 -19.00 -14.51
C ASN A 89 4.03 -20.40 -14.32
N PRO A 90 4.55 -21.45 -15.00
CA PRO A 90 3.99 -22.79 -14.92
C PRO A 90 4.14 -23.41 -13.53
N HIS A 91 5.21 -23.10 -12.81
CA HIS A 91 5.42 -23.60 -11.45
C HIS A 91 4.39 -22.99 -10.48
N ALA A 92 4.18 -21.68 -10.55
CA ALA A 92 3.17 -21.01 -9.73
C ALA A 92 1.75 -21.48 -10.08
N TYR A 93 1.47 -21.73 -11.37
CA TYR A 93 0.22 -22.33 -11.82
C TYR A 93 -0.02 -23.70 -11.19
N ALA A 94 0.96 -24.62 -11.32
CA ALA A 94 0.84 -25.98 -10.81
C ALA A 94 0.66 -26.00 -9.29
N PHE A 95 1.51 -25.26 -8.56
CA PHE A 95 1.43 -25.17 -7.11
C PHE A 95 0.08 -24.61 -6.65
N THR A 96 -0.37 -23.49 -7.25
CA THR A 96 -1.67 -22.91 -6.90
C THR A 96 -2.79 -23.88 -7.17
N LYS A 97 -2.77 -24.55 -8.34
CA LYS A 97 -3.81 -25.53 -8.71
C LYS A 97 -3.89 -26.71 -7.74
N ASP A 98 -2.74 -27.20 -7.27
CA ASP A 98 -2.68 -28.29 -6.29
C ASP A 98 -3.23 -27.86 -4.93
N VAL A 99 -2.87 -26.66 -4.45
CA VAL A 99 -3.46 -26.12 -3.21
C VAL A 99 -4.96 -25.94 -3.34
N LEU A 100 -5.45 -25.36 -4.45
CA LEU A 100 -6.89 -25.17 -4.67
C LEU A 100 -7.67 -26.49 -4.77
N LYS A 101 -7.09 -27.53 -5.34
CA LYS A 101 -7.70 -28.89 -5.34
C LYS A 101 -7.78 -29.49 -3.95
N HIS A 102 -6.76 -29.24 -3.12
CA HIS A 102 -6.71 -29.74 -1.75
C HIS A 102 -7.71 -29.01 -0.84
N GLU A 103 -7.68 -27.68 -0.87
CA GLU A 103 -8.49 -26.81 0.01
C GLU A 103 -9.94 -26.69 -0.45
N ARG A 104 -10.23 -26.84 -1.75
CA ARG A 104 -11.56 -26.70 -2.37
C ARG A 104 -12.31 -25.45 -1.93
N PRO A 105 -11.73 -24.26 -2.04
CA PRO A 105 -12.34 -23.05 -1.57
C PRO A 105 -13.55 -22.65 -2.43
N ASP A 106 -14.54 -21.98 -1.82
CA ASP A 106 -15.71 -21.43 -2.54
C ASP A 106 -15.32 -20.27 -3.49
N LEU A 107 -14.25 -19.54 -3.15
CA LEU A 107 -13.68 -18.46 -3.97
C LEU A 107 -12.19 -18.25 -3.71
N VAL A 108 -11.51 -17.60 -4.64
CA VAL A 108 -10.12 -17.15 -4.48
C VAL A 108 -10.05 -15.63 -4.51
N HIS A 109 -9.61 -15.01 -3.42
CA HIS A 109 -9.34 -13.57 -3.40
C HIS A 109 -7.87 -13.30 -3.67
N VAL A 110 -7.58 -12.69 -4.82
CA VAL A 110 -6.22 -12.33 -5.25
C VAL A 110 -5.95 -10.86 -4.92
N HIS A 111 -4.92 -10.62 -4.15
CA HIS A 111 -4.43 -9.27 -3.83
C HIS A 111 -3.25 -8.90 -4.73
N ASN A 112 -2.02 -9.09 -4.28
CA ASN A 112 -0.84 -8.86 -5.10
C ASN A 112 -0.36 -10.18 -5.72
N PHE A 113 -0.27 -10.23 -7.05
CA PHE A 113 0.19 -11.43 -7.78
C PHE A 113 1.57 -11.27 -8.41
N LYS A 114 2.16 -10.09 -8.40
CA LYS A 114 3.49 -9.86 -8.96
C LYS A 114 4.55 -10.62 -8.16
N GLY A 115 5.26 -11.53 -8.82
CA GLY A 115 6.17 -12.48 -8.18
C GLY A 115 5.56 -13.86 -7.96
N LEU A 116 4.22 -13.97 -7.94
CA LEU A 116 3.47 -15.23 -8.05
C LEU A 116 3.01 -15.50 -9.48
N SER A 117 2.91 -14.46 -10.31
CA SER A 117 2.39 -14.50 -11.67
C SER A 117 0.87 -14.44 -11.80
N ALA A 118 0.41 -13.92 -12.94
CA ALA A 118 -1.00 -13.94 -13.30
C ALA A 118 -1.57 -15.38 -13.50
N SER A 119 -0.72 -16.39 -13.55
CA SER A 119 -1.11 -17.81 -13.67
C SER A 119 -1.96 -18.31 -12.50
N VAL A 120 -1.95 -17.62 -11.35
CA VAL A 120 -2.84 -17.92 -10.21
C VAL A 120 -4.31 -17.79 -10.58
N PHE A 121 -4.67 -16.80 -11.42
CA PHE A 121 -6.04 -16.65 -11.94
C PHE A 121 -6.41 -17.79 -12.89
N SER A 122 -5.47 -18.23 -13.73
CA SER A 122 -5.68 -19.36 -14.63
C SER A 122 -5.90 -20.67 -13.85
N ALA A 123 -5.18 -20.88 -12.76
CA ALA A 123 -5.34 -22.06 -11.91
C ALA A 123 -6.74 -22.12 -11.27
N ALA A 124 -7.27 -20.99 -10.79
CA ALA A 124 -8.63 -20.90 -10.26
C ALA A 124 -9.68 -21.12 -11.37
N LYS A 125 -9.53 -20.46 -12.52
CA LYS A 125 -10.44 -20.57 -13.67
C LYS A 125 -10.56 -22.01 -14.15
N ASP A 126 -9.44 -22.74 -14.27
CA ASP A 126 -9.44 -24.13 -14.73
C ASP A 126 -10.12 -25.11 -13.77
N LEU A 127 -10.32 -24.70 -12.52
CA LEU A 127 -11.05 -25.47 -11.51
C LEU A 127 -12.49 -24.97 -11.34
N GLY A 128 -12.93 -23.97 -12.13
CA GLY A 128 -14.25 -23.38 -12.01
C GLY A 128 -14.45 -22.56 -10.72
N ILE A 129 -13.36 -22.15 -10.04
CA ILE A 129 -13.44 -21.39 -8.79
C ILE A 129 -13.46 -19.91 -9.12
N PRO A 130 -14.49 -19.15 -8.71
CA PRO A 130 -14.58 -17.72 -8.98
C PRO A 130 -13.47 -16.95 -8.26
N THR A 131 -13.01 -15.86 -8.89
CA THR A 131 -11.96 -15.01 -8.32
C THR A 131 -12.44 -13.60 -8.05
N VAL A 132 -12.03 -13.05 -6.90
CA VAL A 132 -12.12 -11.63 -6.57
C VAL A 132 -10.71 -11.05 -6.64
N HIS A 133 -10.55 -9.84 -7.17
CA HIS A 133 -9.24 -9.19 -7.23
C HIS A 133 -9.28 -7.81 -6.58
N THR A 134 -8.52 -7.62 -5.49
CA THR A 134 -8.28 -6.28 -4.93
C THR A 134 -6.98 -5.70 -5.47
N VAL A 135 -7.07 -4.51 -6.06
CA VAL A 135 -5.96 -3.82 -6.72
C VAL A 135 -5.22 -2.95 -5.70
N HIS A 136 -4.00 -3.33 -5.35
CA HIS A 136 -3.16 -2.57 -4.40
C HIS A 136 -2.11 -1.70 -5.08
N ASP A 137 -1.76 -2.00 -6.32
CA ASP A 137 -0.77 -1.28 -7.09
C ASP A 137 -1.10 -1.27 -8.59
N TYR A 138 -0.23 -0.70 -9.39
CA TYR A 138 -0.43 -0.64 -10.84
C TYR A 138 0.18 -1.84 -11.61
N ALA A 139 0.36 -3.00 -10.97
CA ALA A 139 0.94 -4.19 -11.62
C ALA A 139 0.21 -4.61 -12.90
N LEU A 140 -1.11 -4.43 -12.96
CA LEU A 140 -1.91 -4.74 -14.15
C LEU A 140 -1.58 -3.88 -15.38
N VAL A 141 -1.12 -2.65 -15.18
CA VAL A 141 -0.90 -1.68 -16.26
C VAL A 141 0.56 -1.26 -16.41
N CYS A 142 1.37 -1.49 -15.40
CA CYS A 142 2.76 -1.05 -15.34
C CYS A 142 3.67 -2.11 -14.71
N PRO A 143 4.64 -2.67 -15.44
CA PRO A 143 5.59 -3.62 -14.85
C PRO A 143 6.38 -3.07 -13.65
N LYS A 144 6.53 -1.74 -13.56
CA LYS A 144 7.18 -1.07 -12.42
C LYS A 144 6.24 -0.79 -11.24
N THR A 145 4.94 -1.01 -11.41
CA THR A 145 3.88 -0.77 -10.42
C THR A 145 3.67 0.69 -9.97
N THR A 146 4.35 1.66 -10.56
CA THR A 146 4.32 3.07 -10.11
C THR A 146 3.71 4.05 -11.09
N LEU A 147 3.49 3.64 -12.35
CA LEU A 147 3.09 4.54 -13.46
C LEU A 147 4.02 5.75 -13.64
N LEU A 148 5.28 5.63 -13.23
CA LEU A 148 6.28 6.68 -13.40
C LEU A 148 7.32 6.33 -14.47
N THR A 149 7.73 7.34 -15.22
CA THR A 149 8.90 7.29 -16.10
C THR A 149 10.21 7.23 -15.28
N ARG A 150 11.36 7.11 -15.93
CA ARG A 150 12.66 7.23 -15.25
C ARG A 150 12.88 8.63 -14.66
N ALA A 151 12.28 9.66 -15.27
CA ALA A 151 12.35 11.04 -14.81
C ALA A 151 11.28 11.39 -13.76
N ASN A 152 10.56 10.37 -13.20
CA ASN A 152 9.43 10.51 -12.28
C ASN A 152 8.22 11.31 -12.83
N ALA A 153 8.14 11.51 -14.14
CA ALA A 153 6.94 12.03 -14.77
C ALA A 153 5.88 10.93 -14.93
N SER A 154 4.61 11.28 -14.94
CA SER A 154 3.51 10.34 -15.17
C SER A 154 3.68 9.57 -16.48
N CYS A 155 3.54 8.25 -16.44
CA CYS A 155 3.66 7.36 -17.58
C CYS A 155 2.28 7.07 -18.19
N VAL A 156 1.73 8.04 -18.93
CA VAL A 156 0.43 7.89 -19.61
C VAL A 156 0.60 7.09 -20.92
N ASN A 157 1.69 7.28 -21.64
CA ASN A 157 1.95 6.64 -22.92
C ASN A 157 2.82 5.39 -22.76
N ALA A 158 2.22 4.23 -22.95
CA ALA A 158 2.93 2.96 -22.90
C ALA A 158 3.91 2.79 -24.07
N ARG A 159 5.17 2.55 -23.77
CA ARG A 159 6.14 2.01 -24.74
C ARG A 159 5.70 0.60 -25.19
N SER A 160 6.16 0.16 -26.37
CA SER A 160 5.78 -1.14 -26.94
C SER A 160 5.86 -2.32 -25.96
N PRO A 161 6.90 -2.49 -25.12
CA PRO A 161 6.95 -3.57 -24.15
C PRO A 161 5.82 -3.50 -23.09
N CYS A 162 5.44 -2.30 -22.66
CA CYS A 162 4.34 -2.14 -21.71
C CYS A 162 2.98 -2.49 -22.33
N ARG A 163 2.78 -2.24 -23.62
CA ARG A 163 1.56 -2.64 -24.35
C ARG A 163 1.44 -4.15 -24.43
N VAL A 164 2.52 -4.85 -24.74
CA VAL A 164 2.57 -6.32 -24.74
C VAL A 164 2.24 -6.87 -23.35
N TYR A 165 2.89 -6.36 -22.31
CA TYR A 165 2.62 -6.74 -20.93
C TYR A 165 1.13 -6.58 -20.58
N ARG A 166 0.52 -5.43 -20.89
CA ARG A 166 -0.91 -5.18 -20.65
C ARG A 166 -1.83 -6.14 -21.40
N SER A 167 -1.46 -6.55 -22.62
CA SER A 167 -2.27 -7.51 -23.38
C SER A 167 -2.38 -8.87 -22.69
N PHE A 168 -1.35 -9.28 -21.94
CA PHE A 168 -1.44 -10.46 -21.08
C PHE A 168 -2.31 -10.20 -19.85
N CYS A 169 -2.15 -9.05 -19.19
CA CYS A 169 -2.98 -8.69 -18.03
C CYS A 169 -4.47 -8.57 -18.38
N LYS A 170 -4.83 -8.20 -19.60
CA LYS A 170 -6.22 -8.18 -20.09
C LYS A 170 -6.90 -9.55 -20.14
N ARG A 171 -6.13 -10.66 -20.05
CA ARG A 171 -6.67 -12.03 -20.00
C ARG A 171 -7.08 -12.46 -18.60
N ILE A 172 -6.73 -11.66 -17.59
CA ILE A 172 -7.19 -11.86 -16.21
C ILE A 172 -8.68 -11.49 -16.19
N ASP A 173 -9.52 -12.44 -15.75
CA ASP A 173 -10.97 -12.36 -15.81
C ASP A 173 -11.57 -12.74 -14.44
N PRO A 174 -11.48 -11.84 -13.44
CA PRO A 174 -12.10 -12.08 -12.14
C PRO A 174 -13.61 -11.83 -12.19
N ALA A 175 -14.37 -12.47 -11.30
CA ALA A 175 -15.79 -12.19 -11.15
C ALA A 175 -16.07 -10.75 -10.68
N VAL A 176 -15.17 -10.22 -9.83
CA VAL A 176 -15.23 -8.85 -9.29
C VAL A 176 -13.83 -8.27 -9.14
N VAL A 177 -13.68 -7.00 -9.51
CA VAL A 177 -12.51 -6.17 -9.20
C VAL A 177 -12.87 -5.17 -8.12
N ILE A 178 -12.08 -5.15 -7.06
CA ILE A 178 -12.16 -4.18 -5.97
C ILE A 178 -10.99 -3.22 -6.09
N ALA A 179 -11.26 -1.93 -6.07
CA ALA A 179 -10.23 -0.90 -6.02
C ALA A 179 -10.42 -0.01 -4.77
N PRO A 180 -9.34 0.42 -4.13
CA PRO A 180 -9.43 1.20 -2.91
C PRO A 180 -9.89 2.65 -3.14
N SER A 181 -9.90 3.11 -4.40
CA SER A 181 -10.22 4.48 -4.79
C SER A 181 -10.84 4.55 -6.19
N ASP A 182 -11.60 5.62 -6.46
CA ASP A 182 -12.10 5.94 -7.79
C ASP A 182 -10.94 6.23 -8.76
N PHE A 183 -9.87 6.85 -8.27
CA PHE A 183 -8.68 7.08 -9.07
C PHE A 183 -8.12 5.77 -9.66
N VAL A 184 -8.04 4.70 -8.89
CA VAL A 184 -7.59 3.39 -9.39
C VAL A 184 -8.59 2.81 -10.38
N LEU A 185 -9.90 2.86 -10.11
CA LEU A 185 -10.94 2.38 -11.05
C LEU A 185 -10.86 3.09 -12.39
N ASN A 186 -10.76 4.41 -12.36
CA ASN A 186 -10.64 5.25 -13.56
C ASN A 186 -9.34 4.96 -14.32
N THR A 187 -8.24 4.74 -13.60
CA THR A 187 -6.95 4.37 -14.19
C THR A 187 -7.06 3.03 -14.92
N LEU A 188 -7.60 1.98 -14.30
CA LEU A 188 -7.78 0.67 -14.94
C LEU A 188 -8.67 0.78 -16.19
N SER A 189 -9.77 1.51 -16.09
CA SER A 189 -10.72 1.73 -17.19
C SER A 189 -10.08 2.48 -18.35
N SER A 190 -9.25 3.50 -18.08
CA SER A 190 -8.52 4.26 -19.12
C SER A 190 -7.53 3.41 -19.92
N PHE A 191 -7.06 2.30 -19.34
CA PHE A 191 -6.23 1.32 -20.04
C PHE A 191 -7.03 0.18 -20.68
N GLY A 192 -8.37 0.23 -20.64
CA GLY A 192 -9.26 -0.76 -21.21
C GLY A 192 -9.17 -2.12 -20.50
N LEU A 193 -8.95 -2.10 -19.17
CA LEU A 193 -8.97 -3.29 -18.33
C LEU A 193 -10.36 -3.48 -17.74
N PHE A 194 -10.80 -4.75 -17.69
CA PHE A 194 -12.03 -5.15 -17.01
C PHE A 194 -13.29 -4.44 -17.54
N ALA A 195 -13.43 -4.28 -18.88
CA ALA A 195 -14.58 -3.60 -19.49
C ALA A 195 -15.89 -4.25 -19.06
N ASP A 196 -15.96 -5.58 -19.09
CA ASP A 196 -17.14 -6.39 -18.82
C ASP A 196 -17.17 -6.99 -17.39
N VAL A 197 -16.19 -6.63 -16.56
CA VAL A 197 -16.09 -7.11 -15.18
C VAL A 197 -16.73 -6.10 -14.23
N ARG A 198 -17.47 -6.58 -13.25
CA ARG A 198 -17.98 -5.75 -12.16
C ARG A 198 -16.82 -5.13 -11.38
N LYS A 199 -16.85 -3.81 -11.25
CA LYS A 199 -15.84 -3.02 -10.53
C LYS A 199 -16.49 -2.33 -9.33
N LEU A 200 -15.86 -2.41 -8.18
CA LEU A 200 -16.34 -1.82 -6.94
C LEU A 200 -15.25 -0.97 -6.29
N LYS A 201 -15.63 0.21 -5.82
CA LYS A 201 -14.80 0.98 -4.88
C LYS A 201 -15.05 0.45 -3.48
N LEU A 202 -13.99 0.05 -2.82
CA LEU A 202 -14.00 -0.30 -1.40
C LEU A 202 -12.70 0.21 -0.76
N PRO A 203 -12.74 1.33 -0.02
CA PRO A 203 -11.58 1.83 0.72
C PRO A 203 -11.02 0.75 1.64
N LEU A 204 -9.69 0.68 1.78
CA LEU A 204 -9.05 -0.33 2.61
C LEU A 204 -9.35 -0.08 4.08
N GLY A 205 -9.70 -1.14 4.80
CA GLY A 205 -9.89 -1.11 6.24
C GLY A 205 -8.56 -1.26 6.99
N ILE A 206 -8.45 -0.60 8.11
CA ILE A 206 -7.32 -0.73 9.05
C ILE A 206 -7.80 -1.20 10.41
N PRO A 207 -7.01 -2.01 11.13
CA PRO A 207 -7.37 -2.43 12.49
C PRO A 207 -7.47 -1.22 13.40
N GLU A 208 -8.38 -1.30 14.35
CA GLU A 208 -8.47 -0.29 15.40
C GLU A 208 -7.16 -0.26 16.20
N SER A 209 -6.65 0.91 16.44
CA SER A 209 -5.50 1.12 17.32
C SER A 209 -5.95 1.82 18.60
N GLU A 210 -5.29 1.50 19.71
CA GLU A 210 -5.55 2.22 20.95
C GLU A 210 -5.25 3.71 20.81
N PRO A 211 -6.14 4.58 21.27
CA PRO A 211 -5.92 6.02 21.20
C PRO A 211 -4.63 6.42 21.93
N VAL A 212 -3.88 7.33 21.33
CA VAL A 212 -2.75 7.95 22.02
C VAL A 212 -3.22 9.21 22.76
N VAL A 213 -2.70 9.41 23.95
CA VAL A 213 -2.86 10.67 24.68
C VAL A 213 -1.87 11.67 24.09
N LYS A 214 -2.38 12.79 23.59
CA LYS A 214 -1.55 13.87 23.06
C LYS A 214 -0.68 14.49 24.15
N VAL A 215 0.59 14.64 23.87
CA VAL A 215 1.59 15.24 24.73
C VAL A 215 2.08 16.54 24.06
N ASN A 216 1.81 17.67 24.68
CA ASN A 216 2.37 18.94 24.23
C ASN A 216 3.77 19.07 24.84
N ASN A 217 4.79 19.06 24.00
CA ASN A 217 6.19 19.20 24.37
C ASN A 217 6.79 20.58 24.05
N GLY A 218 5.94 21.52 23.58
CA GLY A 218 6.36 22.88 23.21
C GLY A 218 7.01 22.98 21.82
N THR A 219 7.05 21.86 21.06
CA THR A 219 7.52 21.83 19.67
C THR A 219 6.35 21.70 18.71
N PHE A 220 6.55 22.08 17.45
CA PHE A 220 5.63 21.75 16.35
C PHE A 220 6.18 20.52 15.65
N ASP A 221 5.58 19.37 15.96
CA ASP A 221 6.09 18.07 15.53
C ASP A 221 5.42 17.60 14.24
N ILE A 222 6.23 17.52 13.19
CA ILE A 222 5.84 17.10 11.84
C ILE A 222 6.26 15.64 11.64
N LEU A 223 5.34 14.79 11.18
CA LEU A 223 5.57 13.37 11.06
C LEU A 223 5.54 12.91 9.60
N TYR A 224 6.50 12.06 9.23
CA TYR A 224 6.49 11.27 8.02
C TYR A 224 6.70 9.79 8.35
N VAL A 225 5.80 8.93 7.92
CA VAL A 225 5.95 7.46 7.99
C VAL A 225 5.81 6.86 6.60
N GLY A 226 6.84 6.13 6.15
CA GLY A 226 6.79 5.49 4.85
C GLY A 226 8.14 5.08 4.28
N ARG A 227 8.11 4.44 3.10
CA ARG A 227 9.34 4.06 2.39
C ARG A 227 10.13 5.30 1.97
N LEU A 228 11.45 5.26 2.18
CA LEU A 228 12.35 6.31 1.75
C LEU A 228 12.75 6.09 0.28
N GLY A 229 11.80 6.35 -0.61
CA GLY A 229 11.97 6.30 -2.07
C GLY A 229 11.68 7.66 -2.71
N LYS A 230 12.39 7.98 -3.79
CA LYS A 230 12.26 9.28 -4.50
C LYS A 230 10.80 9.64 -4.82
N HIS A 231 10.00 8.63 -5.23
CA HIS A 231 8.59 8.80 -5.58
C HIS A 231 7.69 9.18 -4.41
N LYS A 232 8.13 8.99 -3.17
CA LYS A 232 7.39 9.38 -1.95
C LYS A 232 7.59 10.85 -1.56
N GLY A 233 8.39 11.60 -2.29
CA GLY A 233 8.48 13.07 -2.16
C GLY A 233 9.13 13.59 -0.87
N VAL A 234 9.84 12.75 -0.11
CA VAL A 234 10.46 13.14 1.17
C VAL A 234 11.42 14.33 1.00
N HIS A 235 12.04 14.49 -0.17
CA HIS A 235 12.88 15.65 -0.47
C HIS A 235 12.09 16.97 -0.43
N THR A 236 10.85 17.00 -0.94
CA THR A 236 9.97 18.17 -0.87
C THR A 236 9.71 18.56 0.59
N LEU A 237 9.41 17.57 1.44
CA LEU A 237 9.18 17.79 2.86
C LEU A 237 10.44 18.32 3.59
N ILE A 238 11.61 17.75 3.30
CA ILE A 238 12.89 18.21 3.86
C ILE A 238 13.14 19.67 3.47
N GLU A 239 13.00 20.01 2.20
CA GLU A 239 13.20 21.38 1.70
C GLU A 239 12.18 22.35 2.31
N SER A 240 10.92 21.93 2.47
CA SER A 240 9.90 22.76 3.12
C SER A 240 10.21 23.04 4.59
N VAL A 241 10.69 22.05 5.35
CA VAL A 241 11.07 22.24 6.76
C VAL A 241 12.32 23.11 6.89
N LYS A 242 13.29 23.00 5.97
CA LYS A 242 14.46 23.88 5.93
C LYS A 242 14.07 25.34 5.66
N GLY A 243 13.06 25.55 4.82
CA GLY A 243 12.50 26.89 4.53
C GLY A 243 11.61 27.46 5.62
N LEU A 244 11.24 26.67 6.64
CA LEU A 244 10.34 27.10 7.71
C LEU A 244 11.06 28.02 8.70
N ASP A 245 10.56 29.22 8.87
CA ASP A 245 11.07 30.15 9.92
C ASP A 245 10.42 29.83 11.27
N LEU A 246 10.73 28.65 11.80
CA LEU A 246 10.19 28.12 13.05
C LEU A 246 11.25 27.26 13.76
N LYS A 247 11.93 27.87 14.77
CA LYS A 247 13.03 27.18 15.47
C LYS A 247 12.59 25.96 16.29
N ASN A 248 11.37 25.96 16.78
CA ASN A 248 10.79 24.87 17.56
C ASN A 248 10.03 23.84 16.70
N ALA A 249 10.15 23.88 15.37
CA ALA A 249 9.62 22.80 14.52
C ALA A 249 10.58 21.58 14.54
N ARG A 250 10.02 20.38 14.48
CA ARG A 250 10.79 19.15 14.35
C ARG A 250 10.13 18.21 13.34
N LEU A 251 10.94 17.69 12.41
CA LEU A 251 10.51 16.69 11.44
C LEU A 251 11.01 15.30 11.88
N HIS A 252 10.08 14.38 12.10
CA HIS A 252 10.31 12.97 12.39
C HIS A 252 10.14 12.15 11.12
N VAL A 253 11.23 11.57 10.60
CA VAL A 253 11.24 10.74 9.39
C VAL A 253 11.39 9.29 9.78
N ILE A 254 10.31 8.52 9.62
CA ILE A 254 10.26 7.10 9.95
C ILE A 254 10.14 6.26 8.69
N GLY A 255 10.99 5.26 8.58
CA GLY A 255 11.02 4.28 7.51
C GLY A 255 12.38 4.06 6.91
N GLN A 256 12.45 3.16 5.95
CA GLN A 256 13.68 2.77 5.24
C GLN A 256 13.42 2.72 3.73
N GLY A 257 14.47 2.82 2.95
CA GLY A 257 14.37 2.71 1.51
C GLY A 257 15.67 3.04 0.77
N SER A 258 15.64 2.87 -0.55
CA SER A 258 16.81 3.03 -1.41
C SER A 258 17.40 4.44 -1.41
N ASP A 259 16.60 5.44 -1.11
CA ASP A 259 17.00 6.85 -1.14
C ASP A 259 17.28 7.44 0.27
N GLY A 260 17.22 6.63 1.33
CA GLY A 260 17.40 7.09 2.71
C GLY A 260 18.68 7.88 2.93
N ALA A 261 19.85 7.35 2.52
CA ALA A 261 21.13 8.05 2.63
C ALA A 261 21.17 9.37 1.82
N ARG A 262 20.43 9.44 0.70
CA ARG A 262 20.30 10.69 -0.07
C ARG A 262 19.50 11.74 0.70
N PHE A 263 18.42 11.33 1.35
CA PHE A 263 17.57 12.23 2.13
C PHE A 263 18.30 12.73 3.39
N GLN A 264 19.08 11.89 4.06
CA GLN A 264 19.94 12.31 5.17
C GLN A 264 20.95 13.36 4.73
N ARG A 265 21.61 13.17 3.57
CA ARG A 265 22.52 14.20 3.02
C ARG A 265 21.78 15.50 2.64
N ALA A 266 20.53 15.42 2.15
CA ALA A 266 19.75 16.61 1.82
C ALA A 266 19.30 17.39 3.08
N ALA A 267 19.04 16.70 4.19
CA ALA A 267 18.78 17.32 5.47
C ALA A 267 20.02 18.09 5.98
N GLY A 268 21.24 17.56 5.73
CA GLY A 268 22.49 18.18 6.18
C GLY A 268 22.57 18.18 7.71
N ASP A 269 23.02 19.31 8.29
CA ASP A 269 23.20 19.49 9.72
C ASP A 269 21.98 20.15 10.40
N ASP A 270 20.79 20.14 9.74
CA ASP A 270 19.57 20.70 10.35
C ASP A 270 19.05 19.77 11.47
N GLU A 271 19.34 20.15 12.72
CA GLU A 271 18.98 19.39 13.92
C GLU A 271 17.46 19.20 14.11
N ARG A 272 16.64 19.96 13.37
CA ARG A 272 15.18 19.80 13.38
C ARG A 272 14.74 18.53 12.65
N ILE A 273 15.57 17.91 11.81
CA ILE A 273 15.21 16.77 10.96
C ILE A 273 15.83 15.47 11.49
N VAL A 274 15.01 14.60 12.05
CA VAL A 274 15.44 13.38 12.72
C VAL A 274 15.01 12.15 11.94
N PHE A 275 15.96 11.28 11.58
CA PHE A 275 15.71 10.00 10.90
C PHE A 275 15.78 8.84 11.90
N TYR A 276 14.70 8.09 12.02
CA TYR A 276 14.58 6.99 12.97
C TYR A 276 14.84 5.60 12.36
N GLY A 277 14.85 5.50 11.02
CA GLY A 277 14.82 4.19 10.36
C GLY A 277 13.48 3.49 10.56
N PHE A 278 13.49 2.16 10.59
CA PHE A 278 12.30 1.37 10.91
C PHE A 278 12.08 1.36 12.42
N LEU A 279 10.86 1.64 12.85
CA LEU A 279 10.46 1.59 14.26
C LEU A 279 9.48 0.45 14.51
N ALA A 280 9.60 -0.17 15.69
CA ALA A 280 8.58 -1.08 16.22
C ALA A 280 7.30 -0.29 16.58
N PRO A 281 6.12 -0.95 16.59
CA PRO A 281 4.83 -0.30 16.82
C PRO A 281 4.79 0.60 18.07
N ASP A 282 5.31 0.14 19.19
CA ASP A 282 5.30 0.92 20.44
C ASP A 282 6.09 2.23 20.36
N ARG A 283 7.23 2.20 19.67
CA ARG A 283 8.05 3.42 19.44
C ARG A 283 7.36 4.36 18.46
N LEU A 284 6.68 3.83 17.45
CA LEU A 284 5.89 4.62 16.51
C LEU A 284 4.71 5.30 17.22
N ARG A 285 4.02 4.59 18.13
CA ARG A 285 2.95 5.16 18.96
C ARG A 285 3.41 6.35 19.80
N GLN A 286 4.64 6.31 20.35
CA GLN A 286 5.21 7.45 21.07
C GLN A 286 5.33 8.69 20.16
N LEU A 287 5.71 8.52 18.90
CA LEU A 287 5.77 9.63 17.95
C LEU A 287 4.36 10.10 17.54
N TYR A 288 3.38 9.22 17.43
CA TYR A 288 1.98 9.62 17.22
C TYR A 288 1.44 10.49 18.37
N SER A 289 1.88 10.26 19.62
CA SER A 289 1.41 11.04 20.77
C SER A 289 1.90 12.49 20.77
N ILE A 290 3.03 12.79 20.13
CA ILE A 290 3.58 14.15 20.05
C ILE A 290 3.28 14.84 18.72
N ALA A 291 3.03 14.09 17.64
CA ALA A 291 2.89 14.64 16.30
C ALA A 291 1.70 15.60 16.17
N ASP A 292 1.91 16.82 15.72
CA ASP A 292 0.87 17.80 15.45
C ASP A 292 0.26 17.62 14.06
N VAL A 293 1.11 17.35 13.07
CA VAL A 293 0.72 17.17 11.68
C VAL A 293 1.52 16.04 11.04
N ALA A 294 0.89 15.27 10.18
CA ALA A 294 1.57 14.31 9.32
C ALA A 294 1.60 14.79 7.88
N VAL A 295 2.67 14.44 7.15
CA VAL A 295 2.80 14.84 5.75
C VAL A 295 2.94 13.62 4.85
N VAL A 296 2.13 13.58 3.77
CA VAL A 296 2.19 12.55 2.73
C VAL A 296 2.53 13.21 1.38
N PRO A 297 3.82 13.50 1.14
CA PRO A 297 4.27 14.35 0.04
C PRO A 297 4.52 13.59 -1.26
N SER A 298 3.80 12.48 -1.50
CA SER A 298 4.02 11.59 -2.65
C SER A 298 3.95 12.32 -3.98
N ILE A 299 4.94 12.09 -4.84
CA ILE A 299 4.96 12.62 -6.22
C ILE A 299 4.40 11.63 -7.23
N TYR A 300 4.17 10.39 -6.84
CA TYR A 300 3.48 9.40 -7.65
C TYR A 300 2.02 9.27 -7.22
N ALA A 301 1.18 8.84 -8.14
CA ALA A 301 -0.23 8.61 -7.86
C ALA A 301 -0.40 7.43 -6.90
N GLU A 302 -0.62 7.70 -5.61
CA GLU A 302 -0.93 6.66 -4.62
C GLU A 302 -2.20 5.91 -5.01
N THR A 303 -2.23 4.61 -4.82
CA THR A 303 -3.44 3.81 -5.01
C THR A 303 -4.43 3.99 -3.87
N PHE A 304 -3.92 4.25 -2.65
CA PHE A 304 -4.71 4.56 -1.47
C PHE A 304 -3.94 5.48 -0.52
N GLY A 305 -2.96 4.98 0.20
CA GLY A 305 -2.23 5.72 1.22
C GLY A 305 -2.66 5.32 2.63
N LEU A 306 -2.50 4.02 2.96
CA LEU A 306 -2.92 3.43 4.26
C LEU A 306 -2.47 4.22 5.49
N VAL A 307 -1.35 4.91 5.40
CA VAL A 307 -0.83 5.74 6.51
C VAL A 307 -1.76 6.91 6.86
N ILE A 308 -2.58 7.40 5.91
CA ILE A 308 -3.52 8.51 6.19
C ILE A 308 -4.62 8.09 7.18
N PRO A 309 -5.36 6.98 6.95
CA PRO A 309 -6.26 6.45 7.97
C PRO A 309 -5.59 6.15 9.32
N GLU A 310 -4.34 5.65 9.31
CA GLU A 310 -3.57 5.41 10.54
C GLU A 310 -3.35 6.71 11.31
N TYR A 311 -2.96 7.80 10.64
CA TYR A 311 -2.83 9.11 11.28
C TYR A 311 -4.17 9.61 11.85
N TYR A 312 -5.26 9.41 11.12
CA TYR A 312 -6.58 9.82 11.54
C TYR A 312 -7.06 9.12 12.82
N GLN A 313 -6.76 7.83 13.00
CA GLN A 313 -7.07 7.12 14.25
C GLN A 313 -6.42 7.78 15.47
N HIS A 314 -5.26 8.38 15.30
CA HIS A 314 -4.55 9.09 16.37
C HIS A 314 -4.89 10.59 16.44
N GLY A 315 -5.83 11.05 15.61
CA GLY A 315 -6.23 12.47 15.55
C GLY A 315 -5.10 13.36 15.02
N ILE A 316 -4.30 12.85 14.09
CA ILE A 316 -3.24 13.63 13.46
C ILE A 316 -3.76 14.16 12.13
N THR A 317 -3.78 15.49 12.00
CA THR A 317 -4.10 16.20 10.77
C THR A 317 -3.10 15.87 9.67
N VAL A 318 -3.55 15.73 8.42
CA VAL A 318 -2.66 15.33 7.32
C VAL A 318 -2.55 16.42 6.26
N ILE A 319 -1.33 16.78 5.88
CA ILE A 319 -1.06 17.53 4.65
C ILE A 319 -0.64 16.52 3.58
N GLY A 320 -1.45 16.38 2.53
CA GLY A 320 -1.20 15.42 1.45
C GLY A 320 -0.99 16.09 0.09
N SER A 321 -0.16 15.50 -0.76
CA SER A 321 -0.04 15.95 -2.14
C SER A 321 -1.31 15.61 -2.95
N ARG A 322 -1.75 16.50 -3.81
CA ARG A 322 -2.95 16.35 -4.66
C ARG A 322 -2.66 15.40 -5.84
N THR A 323 -2.44 14.11 -5.52
CA THR A 323 -2.14 13.09 -6.53
C THR A 323 -2.70 11.71 -6.16
N GLY A 324 -3.09 10.93 -7.18
CA GLY A 324 -3.64 9.60 -6.97
C GLY A 324 -4.91 9.63 -6.12
N ALA A 325 -4.99 8.69 -5.18
CA ALA A 325 -6.12 8.56 -4.26
C ALA A 325 -6.06 9.50 -3.04
N ILE A 326 -4.97 10.23 -2.81
CA ILE A 326 -4.82 11.10 -1.64
C ILE A 326 -5.99 12.10 -1.52
N PRO A 327 -6.45 12.77 -2.61
CA PRO A 327 -7.61 13.67 -2.55
C PRO A 327 -8.95 13.00 -2.22
N GLU A 328 -9.03 11.67 -2.27
CA GLU A 328 -10.23 10.94 -1.84
C GLU A 328 -10.25 10.64 -0.34
N LEU A 329 -9.12 10.80 0.34
CA LEU A 329 -8.95 10.56 1.77
C LEU A 329 -8.92 11.87 2.58
N ILE A 330 -8.41 12.95 1.97
CA ILE A 330 -8.27 14.26 2.61
C ILE A 330 -9.32 15.20 2.05
N GLU A 331 -10.22 15.65 2.92
CA GLU A 331 -11.14 16.75 2.66
C GLU A 331 -10.45 18.06 3.03
N ASP A 332 -10.12 18.83 1.98
CA ASP A 332 -9.30 20.05 2.06
C ASP A 332 -9.94 21.09 2.97
N GLY A 333 -9.25 21.50 4.03
CA GLY A 333 -9.75 22.43 5.05
C GLY A 333 -10.58 21.77 6.17
N TYR A 334 -10.89 20.48 6.11
CA TYR A 334 -11.69 19.78 7.13
C TYR A 334 -10.85 18.85 8.00
N ASN A 335 -10.24 17.80 7.43
CA ASN A 335 -9.41 16.85 8.17
C ASN A 335 -7.92 16.93 7.79
N GLY A 336 -7.57 17.88 6.91
CA GLY A 336 -6.22 18.09 6.42
C GLY A 336 -6.18 19.12 5.29
N PHE A 337 -5.04 19.22 4.63
CA PHE A 337 -4.84 20.09 3.47
C PHE A 337 -4.21 19.35 2.30
N LEU A 338 -4.46 19.85 1.10
CA LEU A 338 -3.92 19.32 -0.14
C LEU A 338 -3.03 20.36 -0.82
N PHE A 339 -1.85 19.94 -1.28
CA PHE A 339 -0.90 20.80 -2.01
C PHE A 339 -0.45 20.15 -3.34
N PRO A 340 0.04 20.92 -4.33
CA PRO A 340 0.55 20.37 -5.59
C PRO A 340 1.78 19.47 -5.36
N PRO A 341 1.86 18.27 -5.99
CA PRO A 341 2.99 17.37 -5.81
C PRO A 341 4.33 18.03 -6.13
N GLY A 342 5.28 18.02 -5.18
CA GLY A 342 6.61 18.59 -5.33
C GLY A 342 6.71 20.09 -5.08
N ASP A 343 5.61 20.76 -4.76
CA ASP A 343 5.57 22.19 -4.46
C ASP A 343 6.03 22.47 -3.03
N VAL A 344 7.28 22.90 -2.90
CA VAL A 344 7.94 23.21 -1.61
C VAL A 344 7.29 24.42 -0.96
N GLU A 345 6.99 25.48 -1.73
CA GLU A 345 6.45 26.73 -1.23
C GLU A 345 5.04 26.55 -0.65
N ALA A 346 4.18 25.83 -1.39
CA ALA A 346 2.84 25.52 -0.94
C ALA A 346 2.86 24.67 0.36
N LEU A 347 3.71 23.67 0.45
CA LEU A 347 3.86 22.85 1.65
C LEU A 347 4.40 23.67 2.84
N THR A 348 5.41 24.50 2.61
CA THR A 348 5.97 25.40 3.65
C THR A 348 4.88 26.35 4.21
N SER A 349 4.09 26.94 3.33
CA SER A 349 3.00 27.87 3.73
C SER A 349 1.93 27.17 4.58
N LEU A 350 1.56 25.93 4.24
CA LEU A 350 0.59 25.14 5.02
C LEU A 350 1.16 24.75 6.39
N LEU A 351 2.43 24.37 6.47
CA LEU A 351 3.11 24.07 7.73
C LEU A 351 3.20 25.33 8.62
N GLN A 352 3.55 26.47 8.04
CA GLN A 352 3.61 27.75 8.76
C GLN A 352 2.23 28.16 9.31
N MET A 353 1.19 28.02 8.50
CA MET A 353 -0.19 28.32 8.89
C MET A 353 -0.63 27.44 10.08
N LEU A 354 -0.45 26.12 9.98
CA LEU A 354 -0.85 25.20 11.04
C LEU A 354 -0.05 25.38 12.33
N SER A 355 1.23 25.75 12.22
CA SER A 355 2.08 26.01 13.40
C SER A 355 1.65 27.27 14.18
N SER A 356 0.99 28.21 13.53
CA SER A 356 0.54 29.49 14.13
C SER A 356 -0.92 29.49 14.58
N ASP A 357 -1.73 28.49 14.15
CA ASP A 357 -3.16 28.40 14.51
C ASP A 357 -3.48 27.08 15.23
N SER A 358 -3.29 27.08 16.53
CA SER A 358 -3.59 25.92 17.39
C SER A 358 -5.08 25.57 17.44
N THR A 359 -5.97 26.53 17.22
CA THR A 359 -7.42 26.34 17.20
C THR A 359 -7.82 25.54 15.97
N LEU A 360 -7.36 25.97 14.80
CA LEU A 360 -7.55 25.24 13.54
C LEU A 360 -7.00 23.83 13.63
N LEU A 361 -5.78 23.67 14.13
CA LEU A 361 -5.14 22.37 14.28
C LEU A 361 -5.94 21.43 15.19
N SER A 362 -6.46 21.94 16.32
CA SER A 362 -7.30 21.17 17.24
C SER A 362 -8.64 20.76 16.61
N GLU A 363 -9.26 21.61 15.82
CA GLU A 363 -10.49 21.31 15.10
C GLU A 363 -10.26 20.23 14.04
N MET A 364 -9.23 20.39 13.22
CA MET A 364 -8.86 19.38 12.21
C MET A 364 -8.48 18.04 12.82
N SER A 365 -7.84 18.04 13.99
CA SER A 365 -7.51 16.80 14.73
C SER A 365 -8.79 16.03 15.14
N LYS A 366 -9.85 16.72 15.58
CA LYS A 366 -11.15 16.09 15.87
C LYS A 366 -11.82 15.53 14.61
N ASN A 367 -11.76 16.29 13.52
CA ASN A 367 -12.31 15.90 12.23
C ASN A 367 -11.57 14.70 11.66
N ALA A 368 -10.24 14.64 11.81
CA ALA A 368 -9.41 13.48 11.45
C ALA A 368 -9.88 12.22 12.20
N ARG A 369 -10.08 12.27 13.51
CA ARG A 369 -10.61 11.14 14.30
C ARG A 369 -12.00 10.70 13.83
N THR A 370 -12.86 11.65 13.45
CA THR A 370 -14.18 11.34 12.90
C THR A 370 -14.06 10.61 11.56
N SER A 371 -13.17 11.07 10.69
CA SER A 371 -12.89 10.48 9.38
C SER A 371 -12.32 9.06 9.48
N ALA A 372 -11.56 8.75 10.53
CA ALA A 372 -10.98 7.43 10.76
C ALA A 372 -12.03 6.30 10.78
N ARG A 373 -13.24 6.57 11.24
CA ARG A 373 -14.34 5.59 11.35
C ARG A 373 -14.73 4.98 9.99
N THR A 374 -14.51 5.72 8.91
CA THR A 374 -14.78 5.24 7.55
C THR A 374 -13.89 4.06 7.15
N PHE A 375 -12.74 3.93 7.81
CA PHE A 375 -11.71 2.94 7.51
C PHE A 375 -11.64 1.79 8.53
N ASP A 376 -12.69 1.60 9.31
CA ASP A 376 -12.77 0.49 10.29
C ASP A 376 -12.69 -0.87 9.59
N LEU A 377 -11.78 -1.73 10.08
CA LEU A 377 -11.55 -3.06 9.49
C LEU A 377 -12.77 -3.96 9.59
N ASN A 378 -13.56 -3.87 10.67
CA ASN A 378 -14.74 -4.73 10.84
C ASN A 378 -15.80 -4.37 9.81
N VAL A 379 -16.05 -3.07 9.60
CA VAL A 379 -16.99 -2.59 8.55
C VAL A 379 -16.49 -2.98 7.17
N HIS A 380 -15.19 -2.86 6.92
CA HIS A 380 -14.58 -3.26 5.66
C HIS A 380 -14.75 -4.75 5.38
N VAL A 381 -14.47 -5.61 6.38
CA VAL A 381 -14.59 -7.07 6.27
C VAL A 381 -16.05 -7.49 6.06
N GLN A 382 -17.02 -6.86 6.73
CA GLN A 382 -18.46 -7.11 6.47
C GLN A 382 -18.82 -6.88 5.00
N LYS A 383 -18.37 -5.77 4.41
CA LYS A 383 -18.59 -5.49 2.97
C LYS A 383 -17.88 -6.51 2.07
N LEU A 384 -16.69 -6.98 2.44
CA LEU A 384 -16.03 -8.07 1.71
C LEU A 384 -16.83 -9.36 1.77
N GLU A 385 -17.38 -9.72 2.93
CA GLU A 385 -18.22 -10.92 3.08
C GLU A 385 -19.50 -10.85 2.23
N GLU A 386 -20.12 -9.67 2.12
CA GLU A 386 -21.26 -9.46 1.22
C GLU A 386 -20.87 -9.73 -0.25
N ILE A 387 -19.72 -9.19 -0.68
CA ILE A 387 -19.18 -9.44 -2.02
C ILE A 387 -18.87 -10.94 -2.23
N TYR A 388 -18.28 -11.61 -1.23
CA TYR A 388 -17.95 -13.03 -1.32
C TYR A 388 -19.19 -13.90 -1.43
N LYS A 389 -20.23 -13.65 -0.62
CA LYS A 389 -21.53 -14.36 -0.71
C LYS A 389 -22.14 -14.23 -2.09
N GLU A 390 -22.12 -13.03 -2.65
CA GLU A 390 -22.65 -12.79 -3.98
C GLU A 390 -21.83 -13.51 -5.08
N VAL A 391 -20.51 -13.54 -4.97
CA VAL A 391 -19.64 -14.21 -5.94
C VAL A 391 -19.72 -15.73 -5.85
N ALA A 392 -19.79 -16.29 -4.64
CA ALA A 392 -19.88 -17.73 -4.43
C ALA A 392 -21.27 -18.33 -4.78
N SER A 393 -22.32 -17.51 -4.82
CA SER A 393 -23.68 -17.94 -5.18
C SER A 393 -23.95 -18.02 -6.69
N ARG A 394 -23.02 -17.56 -7.52
CA ARG A 394 -23.09 -17.58 -8.99
C ARG A 394 -22.47 -18.84 -9.56
#